data_69e98494360423c4b78f3407635626b9
#
_entry.id   69e98494360423c4b78f3407635626b9
#
_cell.length_a   1.000
_cell.length_b   1.000
_cell.length_c   1.000
_cell.angle_alpha   90.00
_cell.angle_beta   90.00
_cell.angle_gamma   90.00
#
_symmetry.space_group_name_H-M   'P 1'
#
loop_
_entity.id
_entity.type
_entity.pdbx_description
1 polymer ?
#
loop_
_entity_poly.entity_id
_entity_poly.type
_entity_poly.pdbx_seq_one_letter_code
_entity_poly.pdbx_strand_id
1 'polypeptide(L)'
;MKPLTMLFTNNPLSDMSTQPVLYAYNLPDYTIFESPKEFDYYIGEPDNIYIVLGRSNNIEGAINCENVKKDGIITLKRPSGGESVILSPNMLIFSFKQKSDKIQNPVKLFKLINSKLIENFSKLGIENLYSKGISDLSIGEKKIMGSSMFTKNKTIFYH
;
A
#
# COMPACT_ATOMS: atom_id res chain seq x y z
N MET A 1 -8.65 -68.06 -3.97
CA MET A 1 -8.97 -66.82 -3.36
C MET A 1 -7.85 -65.77 -3.63
N LYS A 2 -8.10 -64.82 -4.50
CA LYS A 2 -7.14 -63.68 -4.78
C LYS A 2 -7.52 -62.51 -3.92
N PRO A 3 -6.59 -61.78 -3.27
CA PRO A 3 -6.92 -60.57 -2.52
C PRO A 3 -7.20 -59.42 -3.49
N LEU A 4 -8.27 -58.71 -3.20
CA LEU A 4 -8.72 -57.49 -3.88
C LEU A 4 -7.83 -56.35 -3.46
N THR A 5 -6.96 -55.86 -4.37
CA THR A 5 -6.14 -54.67 -4.15
C THR A 5 -7.00 -53.45 -4.37
N MET A 6 -7.39 -52.76 -3.29
CA MET A 6 -7.99 -51.41 -3.39
C MET A 6 -6.94 -50.41 -3.86
N LEU A 7 -7.14 -49.91 -5.06
CA LEU A 7 -6.45 -48.75 -5.59
C LEU A 7 -7.07 -47.47 -4.94
N PHE A 8 -6.41 -46.94 -3.95
CA PHE A 8 -6.67 -45.57 -3.50
C PHE A 8 -6.13 -44.62 -4.56
N THR A 9 -6.99 -44.11 -5.41
CA THR A 9 -6.66 -42.92 -6.23
C THR A 9 -6.64 -41.71 -5.31
N ASN A 10 -5.45 -41.28 -4.92
CA ASN A 10 -5.23 -39.97 -4.36
C ASN A 10 -5.51 -38.95 -5.46
N ASN A 11 -6.75 -38.48 -5.53
CA ASN A 11 -7.09 -37.28 -6.26
C ASN A 11 -6.65 -36.12 -5.37
N PRO A 12 -5.64 -35.32 -5.75
CA PRO A 12 -5.38 -34.09 -5.02
C PRO A 12 -6.60 -33.22 -5.23
N LEU A 13 -7.37 -32.97 -4.16
CA LEU A 13 -8.34 -31.90 -4.13
C LEU A 13 -7.58 -30.62 -4.54
N SER A 14 -7.76 -30.23 -5.79
CA SER A 14 -7.28 -28.95 -6.31
C SER A 14 -7.83 -27.88 -5.37
N ASP A 15 -6.92 -27.15 -4.71
CA ASP A 15 -7.23 -25.98 -3.92
C ASP A 15 -7.89 -24.96 -4.85
N MET A 16 -9.22 -24.97 -4.91
CA MET A 16 -10.06 -24.19 -5.82
C MET A 16 -10.34 -22.78 -5.27
N SER A 17 -9.47 -22.23 -4.45
CA SER A 17 -9.51 -20.79 -4.19
C SER A 17 -9.07 -20.06 -5.45
N THR A 18 -10.01 -19.47 -6.16
CA THR A 18 -9.74 -18.63 -7.35
C THR A 18 -9.08 -17.31 -7.00
N GLN A 19 -9.04 -16.95 -5.73
CA GLN A 19 -8.51 -15.68 -5.24
C GLN A 19 -7.06 -15.81 -4.76
N PRO A 20 -6.22 -14.79 -4.97
CA PRO A 20 -4.90 -14.71 -4.36
C PRO A 20 -5.02 -14.51 -2.84
N VAL A 21 -4.01 -14.97 -2.09
CA VAL A 21 -3.98 -14.76 -0.64
C VAL A 21 -3.75 -13.28 -0.35
N LEU A 22 -4.62 -12.71 0.49
CA LEU A 22 -4.54 -11.31 0.92
C LEU A 22 -3.91 -11.23 2.31
N TYR A 23 -2.71 -10.67 2.38
CA TYR A 23 -1.99 -10.49 3.64
C TYR A 23 -2.27 -9.12 4.26
N ALA A 24 -2.13 -8.98 5.56
CA ALA A 24 -2.09 -7.68 6.21
C ALA A 24 -0.86 -6.90 5.75
N TYR A 25 -0.98 -5.57 5.66
CA TYR A 25 0.14 -4.70 5.30
C TYR A 25 1.25 -4.78 6.34
N ASN A 26 2.43 -5.17 5.92
CA ASN A 26 3.59 -5.43 6.78
C ASN A 26 4.91 -4.98 6.15
N LEU A 27 4.87 -4.04 5.20
CA LEU A 27 6.10 -3.49 4.62
C LEU A 27 6.90 -2.71 5.69
N PRO A 28 8.22 -2.52 5.49
CA PRO A 28 9.10 -1.92 6.51
C PRO A 28 8.65 -0.55 7.02
N ASP A 29 8.00 0.26 6.19
CA ASP A 29 7.46 1.56 6.57
C ASP A 29 6.38 1.48 7.65
N TYR A 30 5.63 0.37 7.74
CA TYR A 30 4.60 0.19 8.76
C TYR A 30 5.16 0.00 10.16
N THR A 31 6.40 -0.42 10.28
CA THR A 31 7.06 -0.62 11.59
C THR A 31 7.18 0.68 12.39
N ILE A 32 7.28 1.83 11.71
CA ILE A 32 7.34 3.12 12.40
C ILE A 32 6.04 3.42 13.16
N PHE A 33 4.88 2.87 12.73
CA PHE A 33 3.62 3.11 13.40
C PHE A 33 3.62 2.58 14.84
N GLU A 34 4.33 1.49 15.10
CA GLU A 34 4.46 0.86 16.41
C GLU A 34 5.64 1.41 17.25
N SER A 35 6.49 2.23 16.65
CA SER A 35 7.61 2.87 17.34
C SER A 35 7.12 3.71 18.54
N PRO A 36 7.85 3.79 19.66
CA PRO A 36 7.48 4.58 20.84
C PRO A 36 7.61 6.08 20.65
N LYS A 37 8.28 6.55 19.58
CA LYS A 37 8.50 7.96 19.31
C LYS A 37 7.19 8.68 18.99
N GLU A 38 7.09 9.95 19.28
CA GLU A 38 5.94 10.79 18.90
C GLU A 38 5.93 11.13 17.41
N PHE A 39 7.12 11.29 16.83
CA PHE A 39 7.36 11.41 15.39
C PHE A 39 8.40 10.37 14.96
N ASP A 40 8.12 9.69 13.86
CA ASP A 40 9.05 8.79 13.21
C ASP A 40 8.78 8.78 11.70
N TYR A 41 9.77 8.40 10.91
CA TYR A 41 9.64 8.35 9.46
C TYR A 41 10.42 7.17 8.87
N TYR A 42 10.04 6.80 7.66
CA TYR A 42 10.71 5.79 6.85
C TYR A 42 10.84 6.30 5.41
N ILE A 43 11.98 6.03 4.81
CA ILE A 43 12.24 6.23 3.38
C ILE A 43 12.96 4.99 2.89
N GLY A 44 12.45 4.37 1.83
CA GLY A 44 13.05 3.15 1.26
C GLY A 44 12.37 2.74 -0.04
N GLU A 45 12.84 1.65 -0.59
CA GLU A 45 12.30 1.06 -1.80
C GLU A 45 11.64 -0.29 -1.50
N PRO A 46 10.60 -0.67 -2.24
CA PRO A 46 10.09 -2.03 -2.21
C PRO A 46 11.15 -3.03 -2.69
N ASP A 47 11.29 -4.13 -2.01
CA ASP A 47 12.21 -5.22 -2.38
C ASP A 47 11.61 -6.19 -3.40
N ASN A 48 10.30 -6.06 -3.68
CA ASN A 48 9.57 -6.91 -4.62
C ASN A 48 8.39 -6.12 -5.23
N ILE A 49 7.66 -6.78 -6.14
CA ILE A 49 6.38 -6.26 -6.65
C ILE A 49 5.27 -6.64 -5.66
N TYR A 50 4.52 -5.63 -5.23
CA TYR A 50 3.36 -5.78 -4.35
C TYR A 50 2.14 -5.11 -4.96
N ILE A 51 0.98 -5.71 -4.79
CA ILE A 51 -0.30 -5.02 -4.96
C ILE A 51 -0.82 -4.69 -3.58
N VAL A 52 -1.04 -3.42 -3.31
CA VAL A 52 -1.52 -2.93 -2.01
C VAL A 52 -2.93 -2.39 -2.16
N LEU A 53 -3.91 -3.12 -1.61
CA LEU A 53 -5.31 -2.72 -1.62
C LEU A 53 -5.57 -1.70 -0.52
N GLY A 54 -6.34 -0.66 -0.85
CA GLY A 54 -6.88 0.26 0.14
C GLY A 54 -7.90 -0.41 1.05
N ARG A 55 -8.11 0.13 2.25
CA ARG A 55 -8.99 -0.45 3.27
C ARG A 55 -10.38 -0.86 2.76
N SER A 56 -10.98 -0.06 1.88
CA SER A 56 -12.33 -0.29 1.37
C SER A 56 -12.39 -1.11 0.08
N ASN A 57 -11.25 -1.42 -0.54
CA ASN A 57 -11.24 -2.17 -1.79
C ASN A 57 -11.52 -3.66 -1.51
N ASN A 58 -12.35 -4.27 -2.35
CA ASN A 58 -12.52 -5.72 -2.42
C ASN A 58 -11.58 -6.30 -3.46
N ILE A 59 -11.03 -7.47 -3.19
CA ILE A 59 -10.03 -8.11 -4.04
C ILE A 59 -10.54 -8.33 -5.47
N GLU A 60 -11.76 -8.85 -5.61
CA GLU A 60 -12.38 -9.16 -6.91
C GLU A 60 -12.62 -7.93 -7.80
N GLY A 61 -12.95 -6.78 -7.18
CA GLY A 61 -13.19 -5.53 -7.90
C GLY A 61 -11.94 -4.70 -8.16
N ALA A 62 -10.86 -4.98 -7.43
CA ALA A 62 -9.66 -4.16 -7.45
C ALA A 62 -8.53 -4.72 -8.33
N ILE A 63 -8.50 -6.03 -8.55
CA ILE A 63 -7.40 -6.69 -9.26
C ILE A 63 -7.90 -7.83 -10.16
N ASN A 64 -7.10 -8.19 -11.16
CA ASN A 64 -7.31 -9.40 -11.92
C ASN A 64 -6.71 -10.59 -11.14
N CYS A 65 -7.56 -11.30 -10.38
CA CYS A 65 -7.15 -12.37 -9.48
C CYS A 65 -6.38 -13.50 -10.21
N GLU A 66 -6.80 -13.85 -11.43
CA GLU A 66 -6.16 -14.89 -12.22
C GLU A 66 -4.73 -14.53 -12.59
N ASN A 67 -4.52 -13.32 -13.11
CA ASN A 67 -3.20 -12.84 -13.48
C ASN A 67 -2.29 -12.67 -12.27
N VAL A 68 -2.80 -12.10 -11.17
CA VAL A 68 -2.05 -11.94 -9.92
C VAL A 68 -1.58 -13.27 -9.37
N LYS A 69 -2.43 -14.29 -9.43
CA LYS A 69 -2.09 -15.65 -8.98
C LYS A 69 -1.07 -16.31 -9.90
N LYS A 70 -1.26 -16.20 -11.22
CA LYS A 70 -0.34 -16.71 -12.24
C LYS A 70 1.05 -16.11 -12.11
N ASP A 71 1.12 -14.81 -11.86
CA ASP A 71 2.38 -14.08 -11.77
C ASP A 71 3.00 -14.14 -10.36
N GLY A 72 2.32 -14.78 -9.39
CA GLY A 72 2.79 -14.93 -8.02
C GLY A 72 2.96 -13.62 -7.26
N ILE A 73 2.18 -12.57 -7.60
CA ILE A 73 2.32 -11.25 -6.99
C ILE A 73 1.73 -11.25 -5.59
N ILE A 74 2.50 -10.75 -4.63
CA ILE A 74 2.08 -10.61 -3.23
C ILE A 74 1.03 -9.52 -3.11
N THR A 75 -0.12 -9.85 -2.50
CA THR A 75 -1.21 -8.90 -2.28
C THR A 75 -1.34 -8.54 -0.81
N LEU A 76 -1.34 -7.23 -0.53
CA LEU A 76 -1.39 -6.67 0.81
C LEU A 76 -2.64 -5.81 1.00
N LYS A 77 -3.14 -5.72 2.22
CA LYS A 77 -4.27 -4.87 2.62
C LYS A 77 -3.80 -3.83 3.61
N ARG A 78 -3.76 -2.54 3.20
CA ARG A 78 -3.37 -1.46 4.10
C ARG A 78 -4.54 -0.94 4.93
N PRO A 79 -4.28 -0.38 6.14
CA PRO A 79 -5.32 0.18 7.00
C PRO A 79 -5.83 1.55 6.53
N SER A 80 -5.10 2.24 5.66
CA SER A 80 -5.49 3.52 5.07
C SER A 80 -6.44 3.35 3.88
N GLY A 81 -7.20 4.38 3.57
CA GLY A 81 -8.13 4.41 2.42
C GLY A 81 -7.42 4.59 1.07
N GLY A 82 -8.22 4.90 0.06
CA GLY A 82 -7.77 5.15 -1.33
C GLY A 82 -7.77 3.90 -2.18
N GLU A 83 -7.43 4.08 -3.47
CA GLU A 83 -7.39 3.03 -4.47
C GLU A 83 -6.23 2.06 -4.28
N SER A 84 -6.31 0.90 -4.92
CA SER A 84 -5.23 -0.07 -4.96
C SER A 84 -4.04 0.50 -5.73
N VAL A 85 -2.84 0.15 -5.29
CA VAL A 85 -1.59 0.58 -5.92
C VAL A 85 -0.67 -0.61 -6.15
N ILE A 86 0.17 -0.49 -7.17
CA ILE A 86 1.29 -1.41 -7.40
C ILE A 86 2.54 -0.72 -6.87
N LEU A 87 3.28 -1.41 -6.01
CA LEU A 87 4.62 -1.02 -5.60
C LEU A 87 5.62 -1.95 -6.31
N SER A 88 6.74 -1.41 -6.73
CA SER A 88 7.80 -2.18 -7.39
C SER A 88 9.17 -1.62 -7.01
N PRO A 89 10.25 -2.38 -7.16
CA PRO A 89 11.61 -1.84 -7.09
C PRO A 89 11.75 -0.60 -7.98
N ASN A 90 12.62 0.34 -7.60
CA ASN A 90 12.80 1.68 -8.18
C ASN A 90 11.66 2.68 -7.92
N MET A 91 10.70 2.34 -7.05
CA MET A 91 9.76 3.29 -6.47
C MET A 91 10.21 3.68 -5.07
N LEU A 92 10.01 4.94 -4.69
CA LEU A 92 10.29 5.39 -3.34
C LEU A 92 9.05 5.30 -2.47
N ILE A 93 9.16 4.60 -1.34
CA ILE A 93 8.18 4.65 -0.25
C ILE A 93 8.66 5.72 0.73
N PHE A 94 7.80 6.69 0.99
CA PHE A 94 8.00 7.69 2.04
C PHE A 94 6.82 7.63 3.00
N SER A 95 7.11 7.39 4.27
CA SER A 95 6.08 7.30 5.31
C SER A 95 6.51 8.06 6.55
N PHE A 96 5.57 8.65 7.25
CA PHE A 96 5.81 9.18 8.58
C PHE A 96 4.61 8.95 9.49
N LYS A 97 4.88 8.92 10.78
CA LYS A 97 3.86 9.02 11.81
C LYS A 97 4.05 10.28 12.64
N GLN A 98 2.95 10.80 13.11
CA GLN A 98 2.92 11.95 14.01
C GLN A 98 1.82 11.74 15.04
N LYS A 99 2.19 11.77 16.33
CA LYS A 99 1.20 11.86 17.41
C LYS A 99 0.61 13.25 17.46
N SER A 100 -0.70 13.34 17.55
CA SER A 100 -1.41 14.63 17.58
C SER A 100 -2.66 14.53 18.47
N ASP A 101 -2.75 15.43 19.45
CA ASP A 101 -3.94 15.55 20.29
C ASP A 101 -5.11 16.25 19.58
N LYS A 102 -4.85 16.90 18.46
CA LYS A 102 -5.87 17.60 17.66
C LYS A 102 -6.33 16.69 16.54
N ILE A 103 -7.66 16.48 16.44
CA ILE A 103 -8.27 15.87 15.25
C ILE A 103 -8.10 16.89 14.11
N GLN A 104 -7.28 16.54 13.13
CA GLN A 104 -7.07 17.36 11.96
C GLN A 104 -8.02 16.91 10.84
N ASN A 105 -8.51 17.88 10.07
CA ASN A 105 -9.24 17.59 8.85
C ASN A 105 -8.27 16.94 7.83
N PRO A 106 -8.52 15.70 7.37
CA PRO A 106 -7.59 14.98 6.48
C PRO A 106 -7.28 15.77 5.20
N VAL A 107 -8.26 16.44 4.60
CA VAL A 107 -8.06 17.23 3.38
C VAL A 107 -7.10 18.40 3.61
N LYS A 108 -7.24 19.10 4.74
CA LYS A 108 -6.32 20.19 5.11
C LYS A 108 -4.91 19.66 5.35
N LEU A 109 -4.81 18.49 5.97
CA LEU A 109 -3.51 17.88 6.25
C LEU A 109 -2.82 17.42 4.95
N PHE A 110 -3.53 16.78 4.03
CA PHE A 110 -2.99 16.47 2.70
C PHE A 110 -2.48 17.71 1.97
N LYS A 111 -3.28 18.78 1.95
CA LYS A 111 -2.87 20.07 1.32
C LYS A 111 -1.58 20.62 1.93
N LEU A 112 -1.47 20.61 3.27
CA LEU A 112 -0.27 21.06 3.96
C LEU A 112 0.95 20.21 3.61
N ILE A 113 0.82 18.89 3.65
CA ILE A 113 1.91 17.97 3.33
C ILE A 113 2.33 18.13 1.86
N ASN A 114 1.38 18.15 0.93
CA ASN A 114 1.66 18.33 -0.49
C ASN A 114 2.39 19.64 -0.76
N SER A 115 1.95 20.77 -0.14
CA SER A 115 2.64 22.05 -0.32
C SER A 115 4.09 22.01 0.18
N LYS A 116 4.35 21.33 1.32
CA LYS A 116 5.70 21.14 1.85
C LYS A 116 6.56 20.24 0.99
N LEU A 117 5.98 19.17 0.45
CA LEU A 117 6.70 18.29 -0.48
C LEU A 117 7.06 19.03 -1.76
N ILE A 118 6.14 19.78 -2.36
CA ILE A 118 6.39 20.60 -3.56
C ILE A 118 7.52 21.61 -3.29
N GLU A 119 7.45 22.34 -2.18
CA GLU A 119 8.49 23.31 -1.79
C GLU A 119 9.87 22.64 -1.69
N ASN A 120 9.96 21.48 -1.05
CA ASN A 120 11.23 20.80 -0.84
C ASN A 120 11.75 20.12 -2.12
N PHE A 121 10.89 19.51 -2.92
CA PHE A 121 11.28 18.96 -4.21
C PHE A 121 11.78 20.03 -5.19
N SER A 122 11.16 21.22 -5.16
CA SER A 122 11.67 22.35 -5.95
C SER A 122 13.10 22.76 -5.57
N LYS A 123 13.45 22.73 -4.27
CA LYS A 123 14.83 22.97 -3.79
C LYS A 123 15.82 21.91 -4.27
N LEU A 124 15.33 20.70 -4.60
CA LEU A 124 16.11 19.61 -5.17
C LEU A 124 16.15 19.63 -6.71
N GLY A 125 15.61 20.68 -7.34
CA GLY A 125 15.60 20.82 -8.79
C GLY A 125 14.45 20.11 -9.50
N ILE A 126 13.46 19.58 -8.78
CA ILE A 126 12.26 18.99 -9.37
C ILE A 126 11.21 20.10 -9.54
N GLU A 127 11.14 20.63 -10.76
CA GLU A 127 10.24 21.73 -11.09
C GLU A 127 8.88 21.27 -11.63
N ASN A 128 7.94 22.23 -11.73
CA ASN A 128 6.59 22.01 -12.28
C ASN A 128 5.76 20.94 -11.56
N LEU A 129 6.08 20.67 -10.31
CA LEU A 129 5.33 19.75 -9.45
C LEU A 129 4.09 20.45 -8.90
N TYR A 130 2.94 19.82 -8.98
CA TYR A 130 1.69 20.37 -8.44
C TYR A 130 0.81 19.27 -7.81
N SER A 131 -0.10 19.68 -6.92
CA SER A 131 -1.12 18.78 -6.36
C SER A 131 -2.21 18.50 -7.38
N LYS A 132 -2.48 17.20 -7.61
CA LYS A 132 -3.62 16.72 -8.39
C LYS A 132 -4.61 16.01 -7.48
N GLY A 133 -5.85 16.51 -7.40
CA GLY A 133 -6.82 16.00 -6.43
C GLY A 133 -6.43 16.32 -4.97
N ILE A 134 -6.64 15.36 -4.08
CA ILE A 134 -6.40 15.53 -2.63
C ILE A 134 -5.00 15.06 -2.23
N SER A 135 -4.57 13.92 -2.75
CA SER A 135 -3.45 13.13 -2.22
C SER A 135 -2.31 12.91 -3.23
N ASP A 136 -2.46 13.37 -4.46
CA ASP A 136 -1.52 13.07 -5.53
C ASP A 136 -0.64 14.27 -5.87
N LEU A 137 0.60 13.99 -6.31
CA LEU A 137 1.47 14.97 -6.95
C LEU A 137 1.75 14.55 -8.39
N SER A 138 1.77 15.55 -9.28
CA SER A 138 1.95 15.33 -10.72
C SER A 138 2.90 16.35 -11.34
N ILE A 139 3.55 15.96 -12.44
CA ILE A 139 4.29 16.83 -13.35
C ILE A 139 3.67 16.66 -14.74
N GLY A 140 3.13 17.74 -15.31
CA GLY A 140 2.31 17.64 -16.52
C GLY A 140 1.16 16.66 -16.30
N GLU A 141 0.90 15.77 -17.25
CA GLU A 141 -0.16 14.75 -17.13
C GLU A 141 0.27 13.51 -16.31
N LYS A 142 1.52 13.43 -15.86
CA LYS A 142 2.05 12.24 -15.20
C LYS A 142 1.94 12.36 -13.68
N LYS A 143 1.25 11.43 -13.06
CA LYS A 143 1.27 11.23 -11.61
C LYS A 143 2.64 10.68 -11.21
N ILE A 144 3.32 11.35 -10.29
CA ILE A 144 4.62 10.92 -9.76
C ILE A 144 4.53 10.44 -8.31
N MET A 145 3.49 10.83 -7.58
CA MET A 145 3.26 10.38 -6.21
C MET A 145 1.77 10.21 -5.94
N GLY A 146 1.42 9.15 -5.26
CA GLY A 146 0.13 8.97 -4.60
C GLY A 146 0.35 8.79 -3.12
N SER A 147 -0.55 9.30 -2.31
CA SER A 147 -0.45 9.14 -0.87
C SER A 147 -1.75 8.74 -0.21
N SER A 148 -1.64 8.19 0.98
CA SER A 148 -2.76 7.80 1.81
C SER A 148 -2.45 8.09 3.28
N MET A 149 -3.47 8.19 4.12
CA MET A 149 -3.28 8.31 5.56
C MET A 149 -4.40 7.64 6.33
N PHE A 150 -4.11 7.30 7.58
CA PHE A 150 -5.12 6.95 8.56
C PHE A 150 -4.73 7.47 9.94
N THR A 151 -5.69 7.53 10.83
CA THR A 151 -5.47 7.93 12.22
C THR A 151 -5.97 6.84 13.15
N LYS A 152 -5.15 6.45 14.12
CA LYS A 152 -5.49 5.51 15.17
C LYS A 152 -4.82 5.96 16.47
N ASN A 153 -5.54 5.98 17.57
CA ASN A 153 -5.03 6.33 18.91
C ASN A 153 -4.26 7.68 18.91
N LYS A 154 -4.85 8.72 18.33
CA LYS A 154 -4.22 10.05 18.20
C LYS A 154 -2.90 10.07 17.40
N THR A 155 -2.59 9.01 16.68
CA THR A 155 -1.43 8.93 15.82
C THR A 155 -1.88 8.95 14.36
N ILE A 156 -1.36 9.90 13.61
CA ILE A 156 -1.52 10.00 12.16
C ILE A 156 -0.40 9.18 11.55
N PHE A 157 -0.73 8.33 10.60
CA PHE A 157 0.21 7.65 9.71
C PHE A 157 -0.06 8.09 8.28
N TYR A 158 0.95 8.63 7.63
CA TYR A 158 0.94 9.05 6.24
C TYR A 158 1.94 8.22 5.46
N HIS A 159 1.54 7.79 4.30
CA HIS A 159 2.41 7.02 3.41
C HIS A 159 2.01 7.18 1.95
#